data_dfca7f74cb9e10eae21bee06b1912b64
#
_entry.id   dfca7f74cb9e10eae21bee06b1912b64
#
_cell.length_a   1.000
_cell.length_b   1.000
_cell.length_c   1.000
_cell.angle_alpha   90.00
_cell.angle_beta   90.00
_cell.angle_gamma   90.00
#
_symmetry.space_group_name_H-M   'P 1'
#
loop_
_entity.id
_entity.type
_entity.pdbx_description
1 polymer ?
#
loop_
_entity_poly.entity_id
_entity_poly.type
_entity_poly.pdbx_seq_one_letter_code
_entity_poly.pdbx_strand_id
1 'polypeptide(L)'
;MANGEPSKESSWDSNSIFSSSYPITLKFIDVSYGVNLENSNEFGTTSLRKMFTGGPTSSSDVENQTARSNQERTLLNGITGMVSPGQILAVLGPSGSGKSTLLNALSGRLHHGHGLTGSILANNKKLTKSTRKRIGFVTQDDVLYPHLTVRETLIFCSLLRLPVTLSKNEKISMAESVIHELGLTKCENTIIGNSFIRGISGGERKRVSIAHEMLINPSLLILDEPTSGLDSTAAFRLVETLASLAEKGKTIVTSVHQPSSRVYQAFDSVVVLSEGRCIYFGKGNEAMNYFESVGFSPNFPMNPADFLLDLANGVCQFDGTRDKEKPNLKQNLVSSYNAVLAPKVKAACLGLGLALGALIMDAKQASTVVTVTMLAFVLTGGYYVHKVPAFISWLKYVSTTFYSYRLLINVQYGDGTKISSLLRCSTNDGQERAICKFVNQDIVGQMNPAMNVGILLIMFVGYRLLAYIALWRIRA
;
A
#
# COMPACT_ATOMS: atom_id res chain seq x y z
N MET A 1 -32.84 3.15 -57.63
CA MET A 1 -31.42 3.10 -57.25
C MET A 1 -31.21 4.14 -56.18
N ALA A 2 -31.23 3.72 -54.91
CA ALA A 2 -30.93 4.57 -53.76
C ALA A 2 -29.87 3.82 -52.96
N ASN A 3 -28.64 4.32 -52.98
CA ASN A 3 -27.50 3.80 -52.24
C ASN A 3 -27.66 4.16 -50.78
N GLY A 4 -27.93 3.17 -49.93
CA GLY A 4 -27.82 3.28 -48.48
C GLY A 4 -26.36 3.16 -48.08
N GLU A 5 -25.81 4.23 -47.57
CA GLU A 5 -24.53 4.14 -46.81
C GLU A 5 -24.72 3.38 -45.50
N PRO A 6 -23.84 2.47 -45.15
CA PRO A 6 -23.89 1.82 -43.85
C PRO A 6 -23.40 2.81 -42.80
N SER A 7 -24.27 3.11 -41.83
CA SER A 7 -23.93 3.80 -40.60
C SER A 7 -22.79 3.06 -39.89
N LYS A 8 -21.65 3.71 -39.73
CA LYS A 8 -20.56 3.26 -38.85
C LYS A 8 -21.06 3.32 -37.41
N GLU A 9 -21.61 2.21 -36.93
CA GLU A 9 -21.67 1.92 -35.51
C GLU A 9 -20.21 1.78 -35.02
N SER A 10 -19.66 2.85 -34.43
CA SER A 10 -18.44 2.76 -33.65
C SER A 10 -18.75 1.95 -32.40
N SER A 11 -18.45 0.65 -32.44
CA SER A 11 -18.39 -0.19 -31.25
C SER A 11 -17.28 0.37 -30.34
N TRP A 12 -17.68 1.20 -29.39
CA TRP A 12 -16.80 1.63 -28.32
C TRP A 12 -16.51 0.39 -27.46
N ASP A 13 -15.28 -0.13 -27.53
CA ASP A 13 -14.81 -1.18 -26.67
C ASP A 13 -14.93 -0.71 -25.22
N SER A 14 -15.96 -1.16 -24.51
CA SER A 14 -16.22 -0.86 -23.11
C SER A 14 -15.03 -1.18 -22.20
N ASN A 15 -14.16 -2.09 -22.60
CA ASN A 15 -12.92 -2.42 -21.91
C ASN A 15 -11.86 -1.32 -21.93
N SER A 16 -11.89 -0.37 -22.91
CA SER A 16 -10.90 0.69 -23.00
C SER A 16 -11.20 1.91 -22.12
N ILE A 17 -12.45 2.12 -21.73
CA ILE A 17 -12.88 3.30 -20.96
C ILE A 17 -12.41 3.22 -19.51
N PHE A 18 -12.33 2.03 -18.94
CA PHE A 18 -11.98 1.81 -17.52
C PHE A 18 -10.54 1.36 -17.28
N SER A 19 -9.77 1.09 -18.34
CA SER A 19 -8.34 0.86 -18.17
C SER A 19 -7.68 2.14 -17.64
N SER A 20 -6.90 1.99 -16.57
CA SER A 20 -6.18 3.14 -16.01
C SER A 20 -5.16 3.66 -17.02
N SER A 21 -5.44 4.80 -17.64
CA SER A 21 -4.51 5.48 -18.57
C SER A 21 -3.18 5.84 -17.90
N TYR A 22 -3.15 5.97 -16.58
CA TYR A 22 -1.97 6.29 -15.77
C TYR A 22 -2.01 5.51 -14.45
N PRO A 23 -1.45 4.29 -14.41
CA PRO A 23 -1.38 3.52 -13.19
C PRO A 23 -0.60 4.27 -12.11
N ILE A 24 -1.12 4.31 -10.88
CA ILE A 24 -0.51 4.99 -9.75
C ILE A 24 0.02 3.96 -8.76
N THR A 25 1.34 3.92 -8.55
CA THR A 25 1.94 3.30 -7.38
C THR A 25 1.92 4.31 -6.25
N LEU A 26 1.21 4.00 -5.17
CA LEU A 26 1.18 4.83 -3.97
C LEU A 26 2.24 4.33 -2.99
N LYS A 27 3.12 5.23 -2.54
CA LYS A 27 4.09 4.98 -1.47
C LYS A 27 3.88 5.99 -0.35
N PHE A 28 3.97 5.52 0.87
CA PHE A 28 3.92 6.37 2.05
C PHE A 28 5.05 5.95 3.00
N ILE A 29 5.82 6.92 3.46
CA ILE A 29 7.07 6.68 4.19
C ILE A 29 7.07 7.56 5.44
N ASP A 30 7.16 6.91 6.60
CA ASP A 30 7.20 7.53 7.93
C ASP A 30 6.08 8.56 8.16
N VAL A 31 4.87 8.21 7.70
CA VAL A 31 3.70 9.09 7.83
C VAL A 31 3.28 9.17 9.29
N SER A 32 3.34 10.39 9.85
CA SER A 32 2.87 10.69 11.20
C SER A 32 1.92 11.88 11.16
N TYR A 33 0.92 11.88 12.06
CA TYR A 33 -0.06 12.95 12.15
C TYR A 33 -0.41 13.24 13.61
N GLY A 34 -0.22 14.49 14.02
CA GLY A 34 -0.57 15.00 15.34
C GLY A 34 -1.60 16.12 15.25
N VAL A 35 -2.45 16.23 16.26
CA VAL A 35 -3.47 17.29 16.41
C VAL A 35 -3.25 18.02 17.73
N ASN A 36 -3.13 19.34 17.65
CA ASN A 36 -3.11 20.20 18.84
C ASN A 36 -4.53 20.36 19.36
N LEU A 37 -4.76 20.00 20.61
CA LEU A 37 -6.09 20.05 21.25
C LEU A 37 -6.59 21.47 21.54
N GLU A 38 -5.74 22.49 21.45
CA GLU A 38 -6.13 23.87 21.79
C GLU A 38 -7.10 24.54 20.80
N ASN A 39 -7.20 24.06 19.55
CA ASN A 39 -8.07 24.69 18.53
C ASN A 39 -9.48 24.17 18.47
N SER A 40 -9.89 23.19 19.31
CA SER A 40 -11.23 22.62 19.26
C SER A 40 -12.28 23.39 20.10
N ASN A 41 -11.86 24.33 20.95
CA ASN A 41 -12.78 25.05 21.84
C ASN A 41 -13.20 26.46 21.36
N GLU A 42 -12.72 26.95 20.22
CA GLU A 42 -13.08 28.29 19.75
C GLU A 42 -14.34 28.35 18.84
N PHE A 43 -14.94 27.24 18.51
CA PHE A 43 -16.10 27.23 17.59
C PHE A 43 -17.45 26.98 18.28
N GLY A 44 -17.72 27.46 19.46
CA GLY A 44 -19.04 27.22 20.01
C GLY A 44 -19.59 28.04 21.16
N THR A 45 -18.82 28.76 21.95
CA THR A 45 -19.43 29.33 23.17
C THR A 45 -19.01 30.76 23.56
N THR A 46 -18.03 31.34 22.91
CA THR A 46 -17.54 32.68 23.34
C THR A 46 -18.15 33.85 22.59
N SER A 47 -18.87 33.65 21.51
CA SER A 47 -19.45 34.76 20.72
C SER A 47 -20.81 35.28 21.28
N LEU A 48 -21.54 34.50 22.07
CA LEU A 48 -22.84 34.91 22.62
C LEU A 48 -22.77 35.53 24.04
N ARG A 49 -21.67 35.26 24.77
CA ARG A 49 -21.55 35.79 26.15
C ARG A 49 -20.99 37.22 26.22
N LYS A 50 -20.27 37.69 25.19
CA LYS A 50 -19.75 39.08 25.13
C LYS A 50 -20.75 40.12 24.69
N MET A 51 -21.95 39.73 24.25
CA MET A 51 -22.99 40.67 23.81
C MET A 51 -23.98 41.08 24.91
N PHE A 52 -23.97 40.42 26.07
CA PHE A 52 -25.01 40.64 27.10
C PHE A 52 -24.53 41.12 28.48
N THR A 53 -23.23 41.36 28.70
CA THR A 53 -22.76 41.91 29.97
C THR A 53 -21.75 43.04 29.73
N GLY A 54 -22.28 44.23 29.50
CA GLY A 54 -21.50 45.45 29.64
C GLY A 54 -21.40 45.81 31.15
N GLY A 55 -20.17 45.72 31.70
CA GLY A 55 -19.88 46.22 33.04
C GLY A 55 -18.36 46.14 33.28
N PRO A 56 -17.70 47.23 33.73
CA PRO A 56 -16.30 47.22 34.01
C PRO A 56 -16.02 46.62 35.38
N THR A 57 -15.21 45.56 35.45
CA THR A 57 -14.66 45.09 36.74
C THR A 57 -13.16 45.06 36.70
N SER A 58 -12.67 45.73 37.72
CA SER A 58 -11.32 45.99 38.18
C SER A 58 -10.35 44.81 38.17
N SER A 59 -9.11 45.21 37.87
CA SER A 59 -7.83 44.58 38.13
C SER A 59 -7.72 43.89 39.49
N SER A 60 -7.42 42.61 39.51
CA SER A 60 -6.49 41.89 40.40
C SER A 60 -6.71 40.39 40.23
N ASP A 61 -5.84 39.74 39.50
CA ASP A 61 -5.36 38.34 39.72
C ASP A 61 -4.24 38.07 38.73
N VAL A 62 -3.05 38.58 39.11
CA VAL A 62 -1.76 38.14 38.61
C VAL A 62 -1.39 36.89 39.42
N GLU A 63 -0.82 35.92 38.79
CA GLU A 63 -0.23 34.69 39.33
C GLU A 63 -1.17 33.44 39.34
N ASN A 64 -1.23 32.82 38.17
CA ASN A 64 -1.05 31.37 38.01
C ASN A 64 -0.97 31.02 36.52
N GLN A 65 0.11 31.43 35.85
CA GLN A 65 0.57 30.84 34.62
C GLN A 65 1.31 29.54 34.95
N THR A 66 0.59 28.53 35.41
CA THR A 66 1.06 27.15 35.32
C THR A 66 1.11 26.79 33.81
N ALA A 67 2.31 26.43 33.39
CA ALA A 67 2.63 25.99 32.03
C ALA A 67 1.53 25.11 31.45
N ARG A 68 0.70 25.66 30.53
CA ARG A 68 -0.18 24.89 29.68
C ARG A 68 0.73 24.09 28.75
N SER A 69 1.01 22.85 29.09
CA SER A 69 1.66 21.92 28.21
C SER A 69 0.74 21.76 27.00
N ASN A 70 1.21 22.20 25.83
CA ASN A 70 0.61 21.89 24.54
C ASN A 70 0.46 20.36 24.45
N GLN A 71 -0.71 19.82 24.75
CA GLN A 71 -0.97 18.38 24.58
C GLN A 71 -1.23 18.12 23.10
N GLU A 72 -0.15 17.82 22.40
CA GLU A 72 -0.20 17.31 21.04
C GLU A 72 -0.59 15.82 21.09
N ARG A 73 -1.77 15.49 20.56
CA ARG A 73 -2.22 14.10 20.44
C ARG A 73 -1.77 13.54 19.10
N THR A 74 -0.83 12.61 19.13
CA THR A 74 -0.39 11.89 17.93
C THR A 74 -1.42 10.82 17.55
N LEU A 75 -1.99 10.92 16.35
CA LEU A 75 -2.97 9.98 15.81
C LEU A 75 -2.33 8.91 14.93
N LEU A 76 -1.26 9.24 14.22
CA LEU A 76 -0.46 8.32 13.39
C LEU A 76 1.01 8.50 13.72
N ASN A 77 1.77 7.41 13.76
CA ASN A 77 3.18 7.43 14.12
C ASN A 77 4.03 6.52 13.22
N GLY A 78 4.73 7.12 12.26
CA GLY A 78 5.77 6.46 11.45
C GLY A 78 5.27 5.34 10.55
N ILE A 79 4.07 5.47 9.95
CA ILE A 79 3.50 4.41 9.10
C ILE A 79 4.17 4.44 7.73
N THR A 80 4.68 3.27 7.31
CA THR A 80 5.34 3.09 6.02
C THR A 80 4.72 1.93 5.26
N GLY A 81 4.49 2.10 3.96
CA GLY A 81 3.96 1.07 3.10
C GLY A 81 3.87 1.49 1.63
N MET A 82 3.44 0.54 0.81
CA MET A 82 3.35 0.71 -0.64
C MET A 82 2.21 -0.14 -1.19
N VAL A 83 1.54 0.37 -2.22
CA VAL A 83 0.58 -0.39 -3.02
C VAL A 83 0.79 -0.09 -4.49
N SER A 84 0.78 -1.14 -5.30
CA SER A 84 1.01 -1.07 -6.75
C SER A 84 -0.31 -1.12 -7.53
N PRO A 85 -0.32 -0.67 -8.80
CA PRO A 85 -1.46 -0.86 -9.67
C PRO A 85 -1.84 -2.34 -9.78
N GLY A 86 -3.14 -2.61 -9.80
CA GLY A 86 -3.65 -3.98 -9.82
C GLY A 86 -3.77 -4.64 -8.46
N GLN A 87 -3.48 -3.90 -7.37
CA GLN A 87 -3.51 -4.44 -6.01
C GLN A 87 -4.53 -3.74 -5.11
N ILE A 88 -5.05 -4.51 -4.16
CA ILE A 88 -5.91 -4.02 -3.09
C ILE A 88 -5.11 -4.06 -1.78
N LEU A 89 -4.94 -2.89 -1.17
CA LEU A 89 -4.39 -2.74 0.17
C LEU A 89 -5.52 -2.58 1.18
N ALA A 90 -5.64 -3.51 2.11
CA ALA A 90 -6.59 -3.40 3.22
C ALA A 90 -5.91 -2.81 4.47
N VAL A 91 -6.57 -1.84 5.09
CA VAL A 91 -6.16 -1.25 6.37
C VAL A 91 -7.06 -1.82 7.46
N LEU A 92 -6.50 -2.65 8.32
CA LEU A 92 -7.15 -3.30 9.44
C LEU A 92 -6.74 -2.65 10.77
N GLY A 93 -7.57 -2.80 11.78
CA GLY A 93 -7.29 -2.31 13.13
C GLY A 93 -8.57 -2.01 13.90
N PRO A 94 -8.51 -1.93 15.21
CA PRO A 94 -9.65 -1.60 16.06
C PRO A 94 -10.19 -0.18 15.78
N SER A 95 -11.36 0.11 16.32
CA SER A 95 -11.91 1.47 16.29
C SER A 95 -10.95 2.43 17.00
N GLY A 96 -10.70 3.60 16.37
CA GLY A 96 -9.77 4.60 16.91
C GLY A 96 -8.29 4.30 16.64
N SER A 97 -7.92 3.21 15.92
CA SER A 97 -6.53 2.91 15.57
C SER A 97 -5.90 3.83 14.53
N GLY A 98 -6.68 4.76 13.93
CA GLY A 98 -6.17 5.71 12.95
C GLY A 98 -6.45 5.34 11.48
N LYS A 99 -7.29 4.32 11.17
CA LYS A 99 -7.60 3.87 9.79
C LYS A 99 -8.06 5.02 8.89
N SER A 100 -9.16 5.67 9.25
CA SER A 100 -9.73 6.80 8.46
C SER A 100 -8.78 7.99 8.39
N THR A 101 -8.00 8.23 9.44
CA THR A 101 -6.96 9.27 9.45
C THR A 101 -5.86 8.96 8.43
N LEU A 102 -5.41 7.70 8.37
CA LEU A 102 -4.44 7.25 7.37
C LEU A 102 -4.99 7.40 5.95
N LEU A 103 -6.24 6.96 5.69
CA LEU A 103 -6.87 7.12 4.38
C LEU A 103 -6.99 8.59 3.95
N ASN A 104 -7.37 9.47 4.87
CA ASN A 104 -7.42 10.92 4.64
C ASN A 104 -6.03 11.51 4.35
N ALA A 105 -4.98 11.04 5.03
CA ALA A 105 -3.60 11.43 4.73
C ALA A 105 -3.19 10.98 3.32
N LEU A 106 -3.44 9.70 2.97
CA LEU A 106 -3.09 9.12 1.68
C LEU A 106 -3.83 9.76 0.50
N SER A 107 -5.07 10.22 0.70
CA SER A 107 -5.83 10.96 -0.30
C SER A 107 -5.36 12.40 -0.49
N GLY A 108 -4.50 12.90 0.39
CA GLY A 108 -4.06 14.29 0.42
C GLY A 108 -5.14 15.26 0.91
N ARG A 109 -6.17 14.79 1.62
CA ARG A 109 -7.20 15.63 2.25
C ARG A 109 -6.68 16.33 3.50
N LEU A 110 -5.71 15.72 4.21
CA LEU A 110 -5.00 16.39 5.29
C LEU A 110 -3.94 17.33 4.73
N HIS A 111 -3.90 18.56 5.23
CA HIS A 111 -2.95 19.56 4.77
C HIS A 111 -1.57 19.33 5.40
N HIS A 112 -0.52 19.34 4.59
CA HIS A 112 0.85 19.44 5.09
C HIS A 112 1.03 20.79 5.80
N GLY A 113 1.50 20.76 7.04
CA GLY A 113 1.69 21.95 7.86
C GLY A 113 0.85 21.99 9.14
N HIS A 114 -0.20 21.17 9.23
CA HIS A 114 -0.99 20.99 10.44
C HIS A 114 -0.76 19.59 11.02
N GLY A 115 0.48 19.33 11.51
CA GLY A 115 0.83 18.07 12.18
C GLY A 115 1.07 16.85 11.29
N LEU A 116 0.97 16.95 9.95
CA LEU A 116 1.28 15.85 9.04
C LEU A 116 2.76 15.89 8.63
N THR A 117 3.50 14.85 8.99
CA THR A 117 4.91 14.65 8.64
C THR A 117 5.10 13.37 7.82
N GLY A 118 6.31 13.15 7.28
CA GLY A 118 6.59 12.04 6.39
C GLY A 118 6.37 12.37 4.91
N SER A 119 6.37 11.35 4.06
CA SER A 119 6.28 11.50 2.60
C SER A 119 5.21 10.60 2.01
N ILE A 120 4.28 11.18 1.25
CA ILE A 120 3.27 10.46 0.47
C ILE A 120 3.55 10.74 -1.01
N LEU A 121 3.84 9.67 -1.76
CA LEU A 121 4.31 9.74 -3.13
C LEU A 121 3.39 8.92 -4.04
N ALA A 122 2.99 9.52 -5.16
CA ALA A 122 2.35 8.84 -6.27
C ALA A 122 3.36 8.74 -7.42
N ASN A 123 3.71 7.52 -7.84
CA ASN A 123 4.76 7.28 -8.84
C ASN A 123 6.09 8.00 -8.49
N ASN A 124 6.53 7.89 -7.22
CA ASN A 124 7.72 8.53 -6.65
C ASN A 124 7.73 10.08 -6.65
N LYS A 125 6.61 10.72 -6.98
CA LYS A 125 6.45 12.18 -6.94
C LYS A 125 5.48 12.56 -5.82
N LYS A 126 5.69 13.71 -5.17
CA LYS A 126 4.74 14.23 -4.17
C LYS A 126 3.37 14.46 -4.81
N LEU A 127 2.30 14.28 -4.02
CA LEU A 127 0.93 14.50 -4.48
C LEU A 127 0.72 15.95 -4.94
N THR A 128 0.54 16.13 -6.24
CA THR A 128 0.20 17.43 -6.84
C THR A 128 -1.31 17.62 -6.90
N LYS A 129 -1.77 18.86 -7.16
CA LYS A 129 -3.19 19.14 -7.41
C LYS A 129 -3.76 18.31 -8.57
N SER A 130 -2.96 18.05 -9.61
CA SER A 130 -3.34 17.21 -10.75
C SER A 130 -3.50 15.75 -10.35
N THR A 131 -2.57 15.22 -9.55
CA THR A 131 -2.65 13.83 -9.05
C THR A 131 -3.86 13.64 -8.15
N ARG A 132 -4.18 14.60 -7.26
CA ARG A 132 -5.35 14.53 -6.38
C ARG A 132 -6.68 14.42 -7.15
N LYS A 133 -6.79 15.05 -8.33
CA LYS A 133 -7.99 14.92 -9.19
C LYS A 133 -8.20 13.51 -9.74
N ARG A 134 -7.17 12.65 -9.69
CA ARG A 134 -7.21 11.24 -10.12
C ARG A 134 -7.39 10.26 -8.96
N ILE A 135 -7.62 10.77 -7.77
CA ILE A 135 -7.91 9.99 -6.56
C ILE A 135 -9.40 10.07 -6.30
N GLY A 136 -10.08 8.94 -6.39
CA GLY A 136 -11.45 8.77 -5.90
C GLY A 136 -11.43 8.47 -4.42
N PHE A 137 -12.34 9.06 -3.66
CA PHE A 137 -12.46 8.79 -2.23
C PHE A 137 -13.92 8.55 -1.84
N VAL A 138 -14.21 7.34 -1.44
CA VAL A 138 -15.53 6.93 -0.95
C VAL A 138 -15.54 6.99 0.57
N THR A 139 -16.42 7.80 1.12
CA THR A 139 -16.60 7.99 2.57
C THR A 139 -17.38 6.84 3.19
N GLN A 140 -17.28 6.69 4.51
CA GLN A 140 -18.02 5.70 5.26
C GLN A 140 -19.54 5.90 5.11
N ASP A 141 -20.01 7.14 5.21
CA ASP A 141 -21.43 7.47 5.02
C ASP A 141 -21.71 7.78 3.54
N ASP A 142 -22.81 7.22 3.04
CA ASP A 142 -23.26 7.44 1.66
C ASP A 142 -24.10 8.72 1.58
N VAL A 143 -23.50 9.81 1.10
CA VAL A 143 -24.19 11.09 0.90
C VAL A 143 -24.85 11.08 -0.47
N LEU A 144 -26.04 10.53 -0.56
CA LEU A 144 -26.84 10.40 -1.79
C LEU A 144 -28.24 10.99 -1.61
N TYR A 145 -28.82 11.52 -2.70
CA TYR A 145 -30.18 12.06 -2.69
C TYR A 145 -31.22 10.93 -2.74
N PRO A 146 -32.07 10.76 -1.70
CA PRO A 146 -32.95 9.59 -1.57
C PRO A 146 -34.08 9.54 -2.60
N HIS A 147 -34.48 10.67 -3.17
CA HIS A 147 -35.60 10.78 -4.10
C HIS A 147 -35.20 10.57 -5.57
N LEU A 148 -33.91 10.54 -5.87
CA LEU A 148 -33.43 10.28 -7.23
C LEU A 148 -33.24 8.78 -7.46
N THR A 149 -33.43 8.36 -8.70
CA THR A 149 -33.04 7.02 -9.15
C THR A 149 -31.51 6.91 -9.25
N VAL A 150 -31.00 5.69 -9.28
CA VAL A 150 -29.57 5.41 -9.48
C VAL A 150 -29.09 6.07 -10.78
N ARG A 151 -29.84 5.89 -11.88
CA ARG A 151 -29.52 6.43 -13.18
C ARG A 151 -29.48 7.97 -13.17
N GLU A 152 -30.52 8.63 -12.63
CA GLU A 152 -30.57 10.08 -12.51
C GLU A 152 -29.38 10.63 -11.70
N THR A 153 -29.09 10.03 -10.56
CA THR A 153 -27.97 10.42 -9.71
C THR A 153 -26.64 10.40 -10.46
N LEU A 154 -26.36 9.30 -11.19
CA LEU A 154 -25.10 9.16 -11.92
C LEU A 154 -25.03 10.05 -13.15
N ILE A 155 -26.15 10.26 -13.86
CA ILE A 155 -26.22 11.21 -14.98
C ILE A 155 -25.99 12.64 -14.47
N PHE A 156 -26.66 13.09 -13.43
CA PHE A 156 -26.43 14.43 -12.87
C PHE A 156 -25.00 14.62 -12.42
N CYS A 157 -24.44 13.61 -11.74
CA CYS A 157 -23.03 13.63 -11.33
C CYS A 157 -22.09 13.73 -12.53
N SER A 158 -22.33 12.97 -13.60
CA SER A 158 -21.50 13.00 -14.81
C SER A 158 -21.54 14.37 -15.51
N LEU A 159 -22.72 14.97 -15.57
CA LEU A 159 -22.89 16.30 -16.17
C LEU A 159 -22.11 17.39 -15.41
N LEU A 160 -22.04 17.29 -14.08
CA LEU A 160 -21.38 18.26 -13.21
C LEU A 160 -19.87 18.05 -13.08
N ARG A 161 -19.42 16.79 -12.94
CA ARG A 161 -18.01 16.45 -12.62
C ARG A 161 -17.12 16.26 -13.84
N LEU A 162 -17.68 15.83 -14.97
CA LEU A 162 -16.90 15.59 -16.18
C LEU A 162 -16.53 16.91 -16.91
N PRO A 163 -15.39 16.95 -17.59
CA PRO A 163 -14.91 18.14 -18.29
C PRO A 163 -15.95 18.70 -19.28
N VAL A 164 -15.92 20.02 -19.46
CA VAL A 164 -16.81 20.73 -20.42
C VAL A 164 -16.52 20.34 -21.87
N THR A 165 -15.33 19.81 -22.13
CA THR A 165 -14.93 19.34 -23.47
C THR A 165 -15.74 18.15 -23.98
N LEU A 166 -16.36 17.38 -23.08
CA LEU A 166 -17.23 16.26 -23.42
C LEU A 166 -18.66 16.74 -23.69
N SER A 167 -19.25 16.23 -24.76
CA SER A 167 -20.67 16.48 -25.10
C SER A 167 -21.60 15.88 -24.05
N LYS A 168 -22.84 16.36 -24.00
CA LYS A 168 -23.85 15.83 -23.08
C LYS A 168 -24.09 14.31 -23.29
N ASN A 169 -24.12 13.86 -24.53
CA ASN A 169 -24.34 12.46 -24.85
C ASN A 169 -23.18 11.57 -24.41
N GLU A 170 -21.92 12.01 -24.58
CA GLU A 170 -20.75 11.29 -24.09
C GLU A 170 -20.76 11.17 -22.57
N LYS A 171 -21.15 12.21 -21.84
CA LYS A 171 -21.27 12.17 -20.37
C LYS A 171 -22.34 11.20 -19.91
N ILE A 172 -23.48 11.12 -20.62
CA ILE A 172 -24.54 10.15 -20.32
C ILE A 172 -24.04 8.73 -20.60
N SER A 173 -23.41 8.49 -21.74
CA SER A 173 -22.84 7.20 -22.09
C SER A 173 -21.80 6.72 -21.06
N MET A 174 -20.96 7.62 -20.54
CA MET A 174 -20.03 7.30 -19.44
C MET A 174 -20.77 6.89 -18.17
N ALA A 175 -21.86 7.56 -17.81
CA ALA A 175 -22.64 7.17 -16.63
C ALA A 175 -23.28 5.78 -16.82
N GLU A 176 -23.82 5.47 -18.00
CA GLU A 176 -24.37 4.17 -18.33
C GLU A 176 -23.31 3.06 -18.31
N SER A 177 -22.11 3.35 -18.81
CA SER A 177 -20.98 2.41 -18.74
C SER A 177 -20.58 2.11 -17.29
N VAL A 178 -20.57 3.09 -16.40
CA VAL A 178 -20.29 2.88 -14.96
C VAL A 178 -21.39 2.08 -14.29
N ILE A 179 -22.68 2.30 -14.64
CA ILE A 179 -23.82 1.51 -14.14
C ILE A 179 -23.64 0.04 -14.49
N HIS A 180 -23.26 -0.23 -15.73
CA HIS A 180 -23.03 -1.60 -16.22
C HIS A 180 -21.84 -2.25 -15.51
N GLU A 181 -20.69 -1.53 -15.41
CA GLU A 181 -19.44 -1.99 -14.81
C GLU A 181 -19.62 -2.43 -13.33
N LEU A 182 -20.42 -1.66 -12.57
CA LEU A 182 -20.66 -1.95 -11.16
C LEU A 182 -21.89 -2.84 -10.91
N GLY A 183 -22.48 -3.41 -11.98
CA GLY A 183 -23.62 -4.32 -11.87
C GLY A 183 -24.86 -3.68 -11.27
N LEU A 184 -25.13 -2.41 -11.60
CA LEU A 184 -26.27 -1.63 -11.11
C LEU A 184 -27.45 -1.62 -12.10
N THR A 185 -27.34 -2.27 -13.25
CA THR A 185 -28.35 -2.28 -14.32
C THR A 185 -29.73 -2.72 -13.84
N LYS A 186 -29.77 -3.70 -12.90
CA LYS A 186 -31.05 -4.20 -12.37
C LYS A 186 -31.82 -3.19 -11.52
N CYS A 187 -31.12 -2.24 -10.90
CA CYS A 187 -31.68 -1.24 -9.99
C CYS A 187 -31.56 0.20 -10.52
N GLU A 188 -31.16 0.40 -11.78
CA GLU A 188 -30.88 1.72 -12.36
C GLU A 188 -32.07 2.69 -12.27
N ASN A 189 -33.30 2.18 -12.43
CA ASN A 189 -34.55 2.95 -12.38
C ASN A 189 -35.19 2.95 -10.97
N THR A 190 -34.54 2.35 -9.96
CA THR A 190 -35.02 2.34 -8.59
C THR A 190 -34.47 3.56 -7.86
N ILE A 191 -35.31 4.19 -7.02
CA ILE A 191 -34.89 5.30 -6.18
C ILE A 191 -33.88 4.84 -5.12
N ILE A 192 -32.96 5.74 -4.76
CA ILE A 192 -31.93 5.44 -3.77
C ILE A 192 -32.53 5.16 -2.40
N GLY A 193 -33.51 5.96 -1.98
CA GLY A 193 -34.20 5.82 -0.70
C GLY A 193 -33.32 6.20 0.50
N ASN A 194 -33.92 6.14 1.66
CA ASN A 194 -33.28 6.38 2.97
C ASN A 194 -33.97 5.54 4.05
N SER A 195 -33.74 5.86 5.33
CA SER A 195 -34.38 5.18 6.48
C SER A 195 -35.93 5.25 6.47
N PHE A 196 -36.52 6.24 5.81
CA PHE A 196 -37.95 6.49 5.73
C PHE A 196 -38.57 6.09 4.39
N ILE A 197 -37.77 6.11 3.33
CA ILE A 197 -38.21 5.84 1.94
C ILE A 197 -37.53 4.57 1.47
N ARG A 198 -38.32 3.54 1.19
CA ARG A 198 -37.80 2.28 0.66
C ARG A 198 -37.15 2.52 -0.69
N GLY A 199 -35.92 2.07 -0.86
CA GLY A 199 -35.11 2.21 -2.07
C GLY A 199 -34.24 0.99 -2.32
N ILE A 200 -33.08 1.23 -2.91
CA ILE A 200 -32.07 0.20 -3.19
C ILE A 200 -31.49 -0.42 -1.91
N SER A 201 -30.93 -1.62 -2.01
CA SER A 201 -30.27 -2.32 -0.91
C SER A 201 -28.98 -1.58 -0.46
N GLY A 202 -28.50 -1.87 0.77
CA GLY A 202 -27.26 -1.30 1.29
C GLY A 202 -26.05 -1.54 0.41
N GLY A 203 -25.92 -2.77 -0.14
CA GLY A 203 -24.83 -3.10 -1.04
C GLY A 203 -24.92 -2.39 -2.41
N GLU A 204 -26.14 -2.18 -2.94
CA GLU A 204 -26.35 -1.38 -4.13
C GLU A 204 -26.03 0.09 -3.87
N ARG A 205 -26.40 0.62 -2.71
CA ARG A 205 -26.10 1.99 -2.29
C ARG A 205 -24.60 2.24 -2.23
N LYS A 206 -23.83 1.31 -1.63
CA LYS A 206 -22.36 1.40 -1.63
C LYS A 206 -21.78 1.36 -3.05
N ARG A 207 -22.31 0.51 -3.94
CA ARG A 207 -21.87 0.51 -5.34
C ARG A 207 -22.23 1.81 -6.06
N VAL A 208 -23.34 2.46 -5.74
CA VAL A 208 -23.68 3.81 -6.28
C VAL A 208 -22.70 4.86 -5.77
N SER A 209 -22.29 4.83 -4.49
CA SER A 209 -21.25 5.73 -3.96
C SER A 209 -19.90 5.51 -4.65
N ILE A 210 -19.53 4.27 -4.93
CA ILE A 210 -18.34 3.95 -5.72
C ILE A 210 -18.50 4.43 -7.17
N ALA A 211 -19.67 4.22 -7.78
CA ALA A 211 -19.98 4.68 -9.14
C ALA A 211 -19.78 6.19 -9.28
N HIS A 212 -20.23 6.94 -8.28
CA HIS A 212 -20.08 8.38 -8.23
C HIS A 212 -18.62 8.82 -8.32
N GLU A 213 -17.72 8.13 -7.66
CA GLU A 213 -16.27 8.38 -7.76
C GLU A 213 -15.66 7.81 -9.05
N MET A 214 -16.20 6.71 -9.57
CA MET A 214 -15.70 6.06 -10.80
C MET A 214 -15.95 6.87 -12.07
N LEU A 215 -16.93 7.79 -12.08
CA LEU A 215 -17.21 8.66 -13.23
C LEU A 215 -15.98 9.43 -13.73
N ILE A 216 -15.11 9.87 -12.83
CA ILE A 216 -13.87 10.59 -13.20
C ILE A 216 -12.73 9.65 -13.60
N ASN A 217 -12.99 8.35 -13.68
CA ASN A 217 -12.02 7.29 -13.95
C ASN A 217 -10.73 7.43 -13.12
N PRO A 218 -10.82 7.34 -11.78
CA PRO A 218 -9.66 7.53 -10.91
C PRO A 218 -8.65 6.39 -11.11
N SER A 219 -7.36 6.71 -11.02
CA SER A 219 -6.29 5.71 -11.02
C SER A 219 -6.04 5.10 -9.65
N LEU A 220 -6.34 5.86 -8.59
CA LEU A 220 -6.30 5.43 -7.19
C LEU A 220 -7.68 5.62 -6.57
N LEU A 221 -8.23 4.55 -6.01
CA LEU A 221 -9.51 4.55 -5.30
C LEU A 221 -9.28 4.25 -3.83
N ILE A 222 -9.70 5.16 -2.97
CA ILE A 222 -9.61 5.02 -1.51
C ILE A 222 -11.02 4.90 -0.95
N LEU A 223 -11.27 3.86 -0.14
CA LEU A 223 -12.59 3.58 0.43
C LEU A 223 -12.48 3.45 1.95
N ASP A 224 -13.33 4.18 2.65
CA ASP A 224 -13.40 4.10 4.11
C ASP A 224 -14.58 3.22 4.53
N GLU A 225 -14.28 2.05 5.08
CA GLU A 225 -15.21 1.02 5.56
C GLU A 225 -16.38 0.71 4.60
N PRO A 226 -16.13 0.40 3.31
CA PRO A 226 -17.20 0.22 2.32
C PRO A 226 -18.09 -1.00 2.60
N THR A 227 -17.65 -1.93 3.43
CA THR A 227 -18.40 -3.14 3.81
C THR A 227 -19.20 -3.00 5.10
N SER A 228 -19.10 -1.85 5.77
CA SER A 228 -19.81 -1.60 7.02
C SER A 228 -21.33 -1.62 6.82
N GLY A 229 -22.06 -2.34 7.70
CA GLY A 229 -23.51 -2.46 7.61
C GLY A 229 -24.04 -3.38 6.50
N LEU A 230 -23.15 -4.11 5.80
CA LEU A 230 -23.54 -5.12 4.81
C LEU A 230 -23.50 -6.53 5.40
N ASP A 231 -24.37 -7.39 4.91
CA ASP A 231 -24.28 -8.82 5.15
C ASP A 231 -23.03 -9.41 4.46
N SER A 232 -22.56 -10.57 4.90
CA SER A 232 -21.32 -11.18 4.43
C SER A 232 -21.32 -11.45 2.92
N THR A 233 -22.48 -11.75 2.33
CA THR A 233 -22.63 -12.00 0.90
C THR A 233 -22.52 -10.71 0.09
N ALA A 234 -23.18 -9.64 0.52
CA ALA A 234 -23.10 -8.33 -0.12
C ALA A 234 -21.68 -7.72 0.02
N ALA A 235 -21.06 -7.87 1.20
CA ALA A 235 -19.68 -7.46 1.42
C ALA A 235 -18.70 -8.19 0.49
N PHE A 236 -18.85 -9.51 0.33
CA PHE A 236 -17.99 -10.27 -0.57
C PHE A 236 -18.19 -9.85 -2.04
N ARG A 237 -19.44 -9.70 -2.52
CA ARG A 237 -19.70 -9.21 -3.88
C ARG A 237 -19.13 -7.80 -4.13
N LEU A 238 -19.18 -6.94 -3.13
CA LEU A 238 -18.59 -5.61 -3.24
C LEU A 238 -17.07 -5.70 -3.42
N VAL A 239 -16.39 -6.51 -2.59
CA VAL A 239 -14.94 -6.69 -2.67
C VAL A 239 -14.53 -7.39 -3.98
N GLU A 240 -15.33 -8.35 -4.48
CA GLU A 240 -15.13 -8.96 -5.79
C GLU A 240 -15.22 -7.92 -6.93
N THR A 241 -16.17 -6.97 -6.83
CA THR A 241 -16.23 -5.83 -7.76
C THR A 241 -14.97 -4.96 -7.68
N LEU A 242 -14.47 -4.69 -6.46
CA LEU A 242 -13.21 -3.94 -6.27
C LEU A 242 -12.02 -4.72 -6.85
N ALA A 243 -11.96 -6.04 -6.67
CA ALA A 243 -10.91 -6.88 -7.26
C ALA A 243 -10.91 -6.78 -8.79
N SER A 244 -12.07 -6.86 -9.42
CA SER A 244 -12.21 -6.67 -10.87
C SER A 244 -11.73 -5.27 -11.32
N LEU A 245 -12.00 -4.21 -10.54
CA LEU A 245 -11.49 -2.89 -10.83
C LEU A 245 -9.96 -2.80 -10.67
N ALA A 246 -9.39 -3.50 -9.69
CA ALA A 246 -7.94 -3.59 -9.52
C ALA A 246 -7.28 -4.31 -10.70
N GLU A 247 -7.82 -5.46 -11.14
CA GLU A 247 -7.34 -6.20 -12.32
C GLU A 247 -7.28 -5.32 -13.59
N LYS A 248 -8.17 -4.34 -13.71
CA LYS A 248 -8.14 -3.32 -14.78
C LYS A 248 -7.05 -2.25 -14.60
N GLY A 249 -6.11 -2.45 -13.67
CA GLY A 249 -4.95 -1.59 -13.43
C GLY A 249 -5.20 -0.44 -12.46
N LYS A 250 -6.32 -0.41 -11.72
CA LYS A 250 -6.52 0.57 -10.66
C LYS A 250 -5.78 0.17 -9.39
N THR A 251 -5.37 1.15 -8.61
CA THR A 251 -4.82 0.94 -7.27
C THR A 251 -5.93 1.17 -6.26
N ILE A 252 -6.14 0.24 -5.35
CA ILE A 252 -7.24 0.32 -4.37
C ILE A 252 -6.67 0.28 -2.96
N VAL A 253 -7.11 1.21 -2.11
CA VAL A 253 -6.81 1.22 -0.67
C VAL A 253 -8.13 1.27 0.08
N THR A 254 -8.38 0.34 0.96
CA THR A 254 -9.64 0.27 1.71
C THR A 254 -9.41 0.02 3.18
N SER A 255 -10.15 0.71 4.05
CA SER A 255 -10.28 0.26 5.44
C SER A 255 -11.39 -0.76 5.54
N VAL A 256 -11.22 -1.73 6.41
CA VAL A 256 -12.22 -2.78 6.61
C VAL A 256 -12.38 -3.05 8.11
N HIS A 257 -13.61 -3.18 8.54
CA HIS A 257 -13.96 -3.56 9.91
C HIS A 257 -14.41 -5.03 9.92
N GLN A 258 -13.70 -5.88 10.65
CA GLN A 258 -14.01 -7.32 10.85
C GLN A 258 -14.41 -8.07 9.55
N PRO A 259 -13.53 -8.20 8.56
CA PRO A 259 -13.85 -8.91 7.32
C PRO A 259 -14.02 -10.40 7.56
N SER A 260 -14.97 -11.03 6.87
CA SER A 260 -15.04 -12.49 6.83
C SER A 260 -13.80 -13.08 6.16
N SER A 261 -13.51 -14.36 6.40
CA SER A 261 -12.33 -15.04 5.81
C SER A 261 -12.29 -14.93 4.27
N ARG A 262 -13.46 -15.00 3.61
CA ARG A 262 -13.55 -14.84 2.15
C ARG A 262 -13.16 -13.43 1.69
N VAL A 263 -13.61 -12.42 2.41
CA VAL A 263 -13.27 -11.01 2.14
C VAL A 263 -11.80 -10.76 2.40
N TYR A 264 -11.24 -11.32 3.48
CA TYR A 264 -9.84 -11.18 3.82
C TYR A 264 -8.91 -11.77 2.73
N GLN A 265 -9.27 -12.94 2.18
CA GLN A 265 -8.49 -13.60 1.12
C GLN A 265 -8.44 -12.82 -0.21
N ALA A 266 -9.35 -11.89 -0.42
CA ALA A 266 -9.38 -11.06 -1.62
C ALA A 266 -8.37 -9.87 -1.56
N PHE A 267 -7.71 -9.65 -0.43
CA PHE A 267 -6.74 -8.58 -0.29
C PHE A 267 -5.31 -9.05 -0.59
N ASP A 268 -4.62 -8.32 -1.47
CA ASP A 268 -3.22 -8.62 -1.82
C ASP A 268 -2.27 -8.27 -0.68
N SER A 269 -2.48 -7.10 -0.08
CA SER A 269 -1.64 -6.58 0.99
C SER A 269 -2.49 -6.04 2.14
N VAL A 270 -1.94 -6.14 3.34
CA VAL A 270 -2.63 -5.73 4.56
C VAL A 270 -1.71 -4.84 5.41
N VAL A 271 -2.27 -3.75 5.93
CA VAL A 271 -1.70 -2.95 7.02
C VAL A 271 -2.52 -3.20 8.27
N VAL A 272 -1.89 -3.58 9.36
CA VAL A 272 -2.56 -3.71 10.66
C VAL A 272 -2.11 -2.59 11.58
N LEU A 273 -3.07 -1.79 12.04
CA LEU A 273 -2.84 -0.64 12.91
C LEU A 273 -3.28 -0.92 14.34
N SER A 274 -2.47 -0.51 15.30
CA SER A 274 -2.79 -0.46 16.72
C SER A 274 -2.35 0.90 17.28
N GLU A 275 -3.27 1.66 17.83
CA GLU A 275 -3.01 2.98 18.46
C GLU A 275 -2.15 3.92 17.60
N GLY A 276 -2.47 4.02 16.31
CA GLY A 276 -1.75 4.87 15.35
C GLY A 276 -0.40 4.34 14.90
N ARG A 277 -0.02 3.12 15.28
CA ARG A 277 1.25 2.48 14.91
C ARG A 277 0.99 1.24 14.06
N CYS A 278 1.92 0.95 13.16
CA CYS A 278 1.86 -0.26 12.35
C CYS A 278 2.44 -1.44 13.13
N ILE A 279 1.70 -2.56 13.18
CA ILE A 279 2.17 -3.83 13.75
C ILE A 279 2.41 -4.90 12.69
N TYR A 280 1.88 -4.70 11.47
CA TYR A 280 2.14 -5.54 10.32
C TYR A 280 1.91 -4.77 9.02
N PHE A 281 2.81 -4.97 8.05
CA PHE A 281 2.62 -4.61 6.65
C PHE A 281 3.20 -5.71 5.77
N GLY A 282 2.39 -6.26 4.88
CA GLY A 282 2.82 -7.31 3.96
C GLY A 282 1.63 -7.97 3.26
N LYS A 283 1.88 -9.09 2.58
CA LYS A 283 0.83 -9.86 1.94
C LYS A 283 -0.12 -10.45 2.98
N GLY A 284 -1.42 -10.48 2.67
CA GLY A 284 -2.43 -11.00 3.60
C GLY A 284 -2.21 -12.46 3.99
N ASN A 285 -1.79 -13.30 3.07
CA ASN A 285 -1.52 -14.73 3.30
C ASN A 285 -0.25 -15.01 4.13
N GLU A 286 0.69 -14.06 4.22
CA GLU A 286 1.94 -14.19 5.00
C GLU A 286 1.80 -13.69 6.44
N ALA A 287 0.69 -13.01 6.77
CA ALA A 287 0.50 -12.37 8.06
C ALA A 287 0.53 -13.38 9.23
N MET A 288 -0.16 -14.50 9.07
CA MET A 288 -0.19 -15.55 10.11
C MET A 288 1.20 -16.12 10.40
N ASN A 289 1.96 -16.45 9.34
CA ASN A 289 3.33 -16.97 9.46
C ASN A 289 4.27 -15.97 10.14
N TYR A 290 4.09 -14.68 9.87
CA TYR A 290 4.86 -13.64 10.54
C TYR A 290 4.59 -13.62 12.04
N PHE A 291 3.32 -13.61 12.46
CA PHE A 291 2.99 -13.55 13.88
C PHE A 291 3.39 -14.84 14.61
N GLU A 292 3.29 -15.98 13.95
CA GLU A 292 3.81 -17.26 14.47
C GLU A 292 5.33 -17.19 14.69
N SER A 293 6.09 -16.61 13.76
CA SER A 293 7.54 -16.42 13.91
C SER A 293 7.93 -15.47 15.06
N VAL A 294 7.03 -14.59 15.46
CA VAL A 294 7.20 -13.67 16.61
C VAL A 294 6.69 -14.28 17.92
N GLY A 295 6.15 -15.51 17.87
CA GLY A 295 5.66 -16.25 19.04
C GLY A 295 4.18 -16.04 19.35
N PHE A 296 3.39 -15.60 18.36
CA PHE A 296 1.94 -15.44 18.47
C PHE A 296 1.22 -16.34 17.47
N SER A 297 0.62 -17.41 17.93
CA SER A 297 -0.20 -18.32 17.13
C SER A 297 -1.59 -18.47 17.77
N PRO A 298 -2.65 -18.63 16.96
CA PRO A 298 -3.97 -18.91 17.49
C PRO A 298 -4.03 -20.33 18.06
N ASN A 299 -4.69 -20.52 19.20
CA ASN A 299 -4.84 -21.84 19.85
C ASN A 299 -5.85 -22.75 19.13
N PHE A 300 -6.69 -22.19 18.25
CA PHE A 300 -7.69 -22.90 17.46
C PHE A 300 -7.81 -22.26 16.07
N PRO A 301 -8.29 -23.01 15.08
CA PRO A 301 -8.54 -22.46 13.75
C PRO A 301 -9.56 -21.31 13.82
N MET A 302 -9.11 -20.09 13.47
CA MET A 302 -9.95 -18.90 13.46
C MET A 302 -9.72 -18.07 12.20
N ASN A 303 -10.60 -17.11 11.96
CA ASN A 303 -10.44 -16.16 10.86
C ASN A 303 -9.14 -15.36 11.05
N PRO A 304 -8.23 -15.32 10.08
CA PRO A 304 -7.01 -14.53 10.16
C PRO A 304 -7.24 -13.06 10.52
N ALA A 305 -8.31 -12.45 10.00
CA ALA A 305 -8.62 -11.06 10.30
C ALA A 305 -8.99 -10.85 11.78
N ASP A 306 -9.76 -11.77 12.36
CA ASP A 306 -10.16 -11.68 13.78
C ASP A 306 -8.92 -11.84 14.68
N PHE A 307 -8.03 -12.78 14.35
CA PHE A 307 -6.76 -12.95 15.05
C PHE A 307 -5.90 -11.68 15.01
N LEU A 308 -5.77 -11.06 13.84
CA LEU A 308 -5.02 -9.81 13.68
C LEU A 308 -5.64 -8.65 14.47
N LEU A 309 -6.97 -8.58 14.53
CA LEU A 309 -7.69 -7.57 15.30
C LEU A 309 -7.57 -7.79 16.80
N ASP A 310 -7.59 -9.04 17.27
CA ASP A 310 -7.36 -9.38 18.68
C ASP A 310 -5.96 -8.96 19.11
N LEU A 311 -4.94 -9.27 18.30
CA LEU A 311 -3.57 -8.81 18.54
C LEU A 311 -3.47 -7.28 18.58
N ALA A 312 -4.12 -6.59 17.63
CA ALA A 312 -4.12 -5.14 17.57
C ALA A 312 -4.84 -4.49 18.77
N ASN A 313 -5.84 -5.18 19.34
CA ASN A 313 -6.49 -4.79 20.59
C ASN A 313 -5.66 -5.08 21.84
N GLY A 314 -4.63 -5.91 21.72
CA GLY A 314 -3.82 -6.35 22.85
C GLY A 314 -4.40 -7.59 23.57
N VAL A 315 -5.33 -8.29 22.91
CA VAL A 315 -5.94 -9.53 23.43
C VAL A 315 -5.15 -10.71 22.89
N CYS A 316 -4.57 -11.52 23.76
CA CYS A 316 -3.94 -12.79 23.41
C CYS A 316 -4.56 -13.89 24.24
N GLN A 317 -5.19 -14.84 23.59
CA GLN A 317 -5.62 -16.08 24.24
C GLN A 317 -4.44 -17.04 24.23
N PHE A 318 -3.65 -17.04 25.31
CA PHE A 318 -2.66 -18.10 25.59
C PHE A 318 -3.20 -19.03 26.67
N ASP A 319 -3.09 -20.34 26.39
CA ASP A 319 -3.26 -21.47 27.31
C ASP A 319 -4.07 -21.19 28.59
N GLY A 320 -5.37 -21.47 28.57
CA GLY A 320 -6.17 -21.76 29.76
C GLY A 320 -6.43 -20.65 30.77
N THR A 321 -5.83 -19.48 30.67
CA THR A 321 -6.08 -18.34 31.55
C THR A 321 -6.78 -17.23 30.79
N ARG A 322 -8.08 -17.15 31.01
CA ARG A 322 -8.91 -16.03 30.52
C ARG A 322 -8.33 -14.69 30.99
N ASP A 323 -8.25 -13.76 30.07
CA ASP A 323 -8.17 -12.31 30.28
C ASP A 323 -7.07 -11.79 31.23
N LYS A 324 -5.81 -11.95 30.83
CA LYS A 324 -4.77 -11.04 31.32
C LYS A 324 -4.25 -10.24 30.12
N GLU A 325 -4.74 -9.02 29.99
CA GLU A 325 -4.05 -7.97 29.25
C GLU A 325 -2.59 -7.95 29.74
N LYS A 326 -1.67 -8.42 28.91
CA LYS A 326 -0.25 -8.22 29.21
C LYS A 326 0.01 -6.74 28.97
N PRO A 327 0.34 -5.93 29.98
CA PRO A 327 0.42 -4.48 29.88
C PRO A 327 1.41 -3.98 28.82
N ASN A 328 2.18 -4.84 28.18
CA ASN A 328 3.19 -4.48 27.18
C ASN A 328 3.01 -5.19 25.83
N LEU A 329 1.90 -5.90 25.57
CA LEU A 329 1.74 -6.68 24.34
C LEU A 329 1.81 -5.81 23.08
N LYS A 330 1.07 -4.72 23.05
CA LYS A 330 1.03 -3.78 21.92
C LYS A 330 2.42 -3.18 21.65
N GLN A 331 3.14 -2.83 22.71
CA GLN A 331 4.52 -2.30 22.59
C GLN A 331 5.48 -3.37 22.04
N ASN A 332 5.34 -4.63 22.47
CA ASN A 332 6.15 -5.73 21.97
C ASN A 332 5.87 -6.01 20.49
N LEU A 333 4.61 -5.95 20.06
CA LEU A 333 4.24 -6.12 18.65
C LEU A 333 4.83 -4.99 17.78
N VAL A 334 4.73 -3.74 18.24
CA VAL A 334 5.32 -2.59 17.54
C VAL A 334 6.84 -2.67 17.49
N SER A 335 7.50 -3.08 18.58
CA SER A 335 8.96 -3.23 18.60
C SER A 335 9.42 -4.37 17.69
N SER A 336 8.72 -5.50 17.67
CA SER A 336 9.00 -6.62 16.75
C SER A 336 8.80 -6.22 15.28
N TYR A 337 7.75 -5.48 14.98
CA TYR A 337 7.56 -4.91 13.63
C TYR A 337 8.71 -3.99 13.23
N ASN A 338 9.09 -3.07 14.11
CA ASN A 338 10.17 -2.12 13.85
C ASN A 338 11.54 -2.81 13.69
N ALA A 339 11.77 -3.92 14.39
CA ALA A 339 13.01 -4.69 14.29
C ALA A 339 13.08 -5.54 13.01
N VAL A 340 11.99 -6.19 12.60
CA VAL A 340 11.99 -7.24 11.56
C VAL A 340 11.44 -6.74 10.23
N LEU A 341 10.24 -6.16 10.21
CA LEU A 341 9.53 -5.81 8.97
C LEU A 341 9.76 -4.37 8.52
N ALA A 342 9.77 -3.39 9.42
CA ALA A 342 9.89 -1.99 9.05
C ALA A 342 11.15 -1.69 8.23
N PRO A 343 12.36 -2.25 8.54
CA PRO A 343 13.54 -2.05 7.70
C PRO A 343 13.38 -2.64 6.28
N LYS A 344 12.73 -3.81 6.16
CA LYS A 344 12.47 -4.47 4.87
C LYS A 344 11.48 -3.66 4.03
N VAL A 345 10.41 -3.16 4.64
CA VAL A 345 9.40 -2.32 3.99
C VAL A 345 10.01 -0.99 3.57
N LYS A 346 10.80 -0.34 4.43
CA LYS A 346 11.54 0.88 4.09
C LYS A 346 12.53 0.64 2.95
N ALA A 347 13.27 -0.46 2.98
CA ALA A 347 14.19 -0.82 1.92
C ALA A 347 13.46 -1.09 0.59
N ALA A 348 12.30 -1.75 0.60
CA ALA A 348 11.47 -1.94 -0.58
C ALA A 348 10.93 -0.61 -1.14
N CYS A 349 10.54 0.32 -0.27
CA CYS A 349 10.10 1.66 -0.67
C CYS A 349 11.24 2.53 -1.22
N LEU A 350 12.46 2.40 -0.69
CA LEU A 350 13.61 3.25 -0.97
C LEU A 350 14.68 2.57 -1.86
N GLY A 351 14.56 1.26 -2.14
CA GLY A 351 15.60 0.43 -2.71
C GLY A 351 15.95 0.68 -4.19
N LEU A 352 16.62 -0.31 -4.79
CA LEU A 352 17.13 -0.31 -6.18
C LEU A 352 16.06 0.10 -7.22
N GLY A 353 14.79 -0.13 -6.92
CA GLY A 353 13.64 0.33 -7.71
C GLY A 353 13.59 1.85 -7.87
N LEU A 354 14.13 2.64 -6.92
CA LEU A 354 14.20 4.09 -7.05
C LEU A 354 15.23 4.54 -8.11
N ALA A 355 16.38 3.88 -8.20
CA ALA A 355 17.39 4.20 -9.20
C ALA A 355 16.95 3.82 -10.61
N LEU A 356 16.34 2.65 -10.77
CA LEU A 356 15.83 2.17 -12.05
C LEU A 356 14.51 2.84 -12.44
N GLY A 357 13.62 3.12 -11.48
CA GLY A 357 12.38 3.85 -11.73
C GLY A 357 12.60 5.33 -12.05
N ALA A 358 13.69 5.93 -11.58
CA ALA A 358 14.08 7.29 -11.95
C ALA A 358 14.69 7.38 -13.36
N LEU A 359 15.30 6.29 -13.84
CA LEU A 359 15.86 6.19 -15.20
C LEU A 359 14.80 5.85 -16.25
N ILE A 360 13.76 5.11 -15.87
CA ILE A 360 12.75 4.56 -16.79
C ILE A 360 11.38 5.07 -16.36
N MET A 361 10.86 6.05 -17.08
CA MET A 361 9.59 6.72 -16.79
C MET A 361 8.35 5.83 -16.93
N ASP A 362 8.47 4.66 -17.59
CA ASP A 362 7.38 3.71 -17.83
C ASP A 362 7.49 2.49 -16.91
N ALA A 363 6.45 2.27 -16.09
CA ALA A 363 6.42 1.18 -15.09
C ALA A 363 6.52 -0.24 -15.69
N LYS A 364 5.95 -0.46 -16.89
CA LYS A 364 6.06 -1.74 -17.60
C LYS A 364 7.49 -2.02 -18.07
N GLN A 365 8.12 -1.02 -18.66
CA GLN A 365 9.51 -1.13 -19.12
C GLN A 365 10.48 -1.26 -17.95
N ALA A 366 10.24 -0.50 -16.85
CA ALA A 366 11.04 -0.61 -15.63
C ALA A 366 10.96 -2.02 -15.02
N SER A 367 9.78 -2.62 -14.93
CA SER A 367 9.59 -3.97 -14.41
C SER A 367 10.33 -5.01 -15.27
N THR A 368 10.23 -4.91 -16.59
CA THR A 368 10.90 -5.82 -17.51
C THR A 368 12.43 -5.69 -17.39
N VAL A 369 12.96 -4.47 -17.37
CA VAL A 369 14.41 -4.22 -17.23
C VAL A 369 14.93 -4.72 -15.88
N VAL A 370 14.20 -4.49 -14.78
CA VAL A 370 14.57 -5.01 -13.46
C VAL A 370 14.62 -6.54 -13.47
N THR A 371 13.62 -7.19 -14.04
CA THR A 371 13.54 -8.65 -14.10
C THR A 371 14.67 -9.23 -14.93
N VAL A 372 14.94 -8.67 -16.12
CA VAL A 372 16.03 -9.10 -17.00
C VAL A 372 17.40 -8.86 -16.34
N THR A 373 17.58 -7.71 -15.68
CA THR A 373 18.83 -7.38 -14.98
C THR A 373 19.07 -8.30 -13.78
N MET A 374 18.03 -8.59 -13.00
CA MET A 374 18.12 -9.54 -11.89
C MET A 374 18.43 -10.95 -12.37
N LEU A 375 17.76 -11.40 -13.45
CA LEU A 375 18.03 -12.70 -14.06
C LEU A 375 19.46 -12.78 -14.58
N ALA A 376 19.95 -11.73 -15.26
CA ALA A 376 21.33 -11.65 -15.73
C ALA A 376 22.33 -11.72 -14.57
N PHE A 377 22.07 -11.03 -13.45
CA PHE A 377 22.94 -11.07 -12.27
C PHE A 377 22.92 -12.44 -11.57
N VAL A 378 21.78 -13.12 -11.51
CA VAL A 378 21.69 -14.47 -10.95
C VAL A 378 22.41 -15.49 -11.83
N LEU A 379 22.25 -15.40 -13.15
CA LEU A 379 22.93 -16.30 -14.11
C LEU A 379 24.44 -16.08 -14.14
N THR A 380 24.90 -14.83 -14.11
CA THR A 380 26.35 -14.49 -14.13
C THR A 380 27.01 -14.62 -12.76
N GLY A 381 26.22 -14.66 -11.67
CA GLY A 381 26.70 -14.81 -10.29
C GLY A 381 27.35 -16.16 -9.95
N GLY A 382 27.36 -17.13 -10.90
CA GLY A 382 27.99 -18.43 -10.72
C GLY A 382 27.15 -19.49 -10.01
N TYR A 383 25.89 -19.18 -9.68
CA TYR A 383 24.99 -20.12 -9.01
C TYR A 383 24.45 -21.21 -9.96
N TYR A 384 24.11 -20.82 -11.20
CA TYR A 384 23.52 -21.74 -12.18
C TYR A 384 24.43 -22.08 -13.37
N VAL A 385 25.35 -21.21 -13.75
CA VAL A 385 26.18 -21.37 -14.96
C VAL A 385 27.64 -21.33 -14.60
N HIS A 386 28.33 -22.47 -14.79
CA HIS A 386 29.76 -22.62 -14.50
C HIS A 386 30.70 -22.04 -15.58
N LYS A 387 30.22 -21.89 -16.81
CA LYS A 387 31.02 -21.28 -17.92
C LYS A 387 30.21 -20.14 -18.53
N VAL A 388 30.50 -18.92 -18.09
CA VAL A 388 29.90 -17.71 -18.67
C VAL A 388 30.67 -17.33 -19.92
N PRO A 389 30.02 -17.04 -21.07
CA PRO A 389 30.71 -16.57 -22.28
C PRO A 389 31.58 -15.35 -22.02
N ALA A 390 32.73 -15.25 -22.67
CA ALA A 390 33.75 -14.23 -22.39
C ALA A 390 33.21 -12.78 -22.52
N PHE A 391 32.29 -12.53 -23.46
CA PHE A 391 31.70 -11.21 -23.69
C PHE A 391 30.78 -10.74 -22.58
N ILE A 392 30.25 -11.65 -21.72
CA ILE A 392 29.36 -11.32 -20.60
C ILE A 392 30.10 -11.50 -19.26
N SER A 393 31.31 -12.05 -19.26
CA SER A 393 32.02 -12.41 -18.03
C SER A 393 32.35 -11.22 -17.12
N TRP A 394 32.39 -10.01 -17.64
CA TRP A 394 32.57 -8.79 -16.85
C TRP A 394 31.36 -8.46 -15.95
N LEU A 395 30.14 -8.90 -16.33
CA LEU A 395 28.91 -8.67 -15.59
C LEU A 395 28.96 -9.28 -14.17
N LYS A 396 29.74 -10.37 -13.98
CA LYS A 396 29.91 -11.00 -12.67
C LYS A 396 30.52 -10.04 -11.63
N TYR A 397 31.39 -9.13 -12.05
CA TYR A 397 32.03 -8.16 -11.13
C TYR A 397 31.13 -7.01 -10.73
N VAL A 398 30.04 -6.78 -11.45
CA VAL A 398 29.02 -5.76 -11.14
C VAL A 398 27.83 -6.39 -10.38
N SER A 399 27.77 -7.71 -10.30
CA SER A 399 26.68 -8.44 -9.68
C SER A 399 26.83 -8.55 -8.16
N THR A 400 25.87 -8.03 -7.41
CA THR A 400 25.80 -8.20 -5.96
C THR A 400 25.63 -9.67 -5.56
N THR A 401 24.95 -10.47 -6.39
CA THR A 401 24.72 -11.92 -6.15
C THR A 401 26.03 -12.69 -6.20
N PHE A 402 27.00 -12.30 -7.03
CA PHE A 402 28.29 -12.93 -7.12
C PHE A 402 29.10 -12.81 -5.81
N TYR A 403 29.17 -11.64 -5.22
CA TYR A 403 29.89 -11.41 -3.96
C TYR A 403 29.15 -11.99 -2.76
N SER A 404 27.82 -11.90 -2.74
CA SER A 404 26.99 -12.50 -1.68
C SER A 404 27.10 -14.02 -1.67
N TYR A 405 27.09 -14.66 -2.85
CA TYR A 405 27.26 -16.10 -2.99
C TYR A 405 28.64 -16.58 -2.51
N ARG A 406 29.71 -15.88 -2.92
CA ARG A 406 31.07 -16.17 -2.44
C ARG A 406 31.21 -16.01 -0.92
N LEU A 407 30.57 -14.99 -0.36
CA LEU A 407 30.59 -14.75 1.09
C LEU A 407 29.86 -15.87 1.84
N LEU A 408 28.72 -16.32 1.32
CA LEU A 408 27.93 -17.42 1.88
C LEU A 408 28.72 -18.73 1.86
N ILE A 409 29.39 -19.04 0.75
CA ILE A 409 30.27 -20.23 0.64
C ILE A 409 31.45 -20.11 1.61
N ASN A 410 32.08 -18.94 1.72
CA ASN A 410 33.19 -18.74 2.65
C ASN A 410 32.77 -18.88 4.13
N VAL A 411 31.58 -18.41 4.50
CA VAL A 411 31.06 -18.57 5.86
C VAL A 411 30.70 -20.01 6.17
N GLN A 412 30.15 -20.74 5.20
CA GLN A 412 29.69 -22.11 5.40
C GLN A 412 30.83 -23.15 5.28
N TYR A 413 31.87 -22.85 4.49
CA TYR A 413 32.95 -23.78 4.13
C TYR A 413 34.36 -23.16 4.26
N GLY A 414 34.51 -22.10 5.03
CA GLY A 414 35.76 -21.32 5.18
C GLY A 414 36.95 -22.11 5.70
N ASP A 415 36.75 -23.28 6.32
CA ASP A 415 37.79 -24.25 6.59
C ASP A 415 37.90 -25.20 5.40
N GLY A 416 38.91 -25.01 4.54
CA GLY A 416 39.18 -25.83 3.35
C GLY A 416 39.21 -27.35 3.59
N THR A 417 39.38 -27.77 4.83
CA THR A 417 39.29 -29.16 5.30
C THR A 417 37.90 -29.77 5.20
N LYS A 418 36.81 -28.96 5.37
CA LYS A 418 35.44 -29.46 5.30
C LYS A 418 34.97 -29.73 3.86
N ILE A 419 35.42 -28.94 2.89
CA ILE A 419 35.07 -29.14 1.47
C ILE A 419 35.74 -30.38 0.93
N SER A 420 37.02 -30.61 1.27
CA SER A 420 37.76 -31.78 0.82
C SER A 420 37.16 -33.07 1.36
N SER A 421 36.65 -33.09 2.58
CA SER A 421 35.99 -34.25 3.19
C SER A 421 34.61 -34.53 2.60
N LEU A 422 33.82 -33.50 2.29
CA LEU A 422 32.45 -33.61 1.73
C LEU A 422 32.48 -34.09 0.26
N LEU A 423 33.41 -33.61 -0.53
CA LEU A 423 33.56 -33.98 -1.95
C LEU A 423 34.46 -35.21 -2.18
N ARG A 424 34.94 -35.86 -1.11
CA ARG A 424 35.93 -36.96 -1.19
C ARG A 424 37.11 -36.61 -2.12
N CYS A 425 37.64 -35.40 -1.95
CA CYS A 425 38.75 -34.89 -2.72
C CYS A 425 40.13 -35.46 -2.25
N SER A 426 40.11 -36.43 -1.31
CA SER A 426 41.35 -37.14 -0.91
C SER A 426 41.77 -38.09 -2.01
N THR A 427 42.89 -37.82 -2.63
CA THR A 427 43.46 -38.61 -3.72
C THR A 427 44.55 -39.50 -3.18
N ASN A 428 44.39 -40.85 -3.33
CA ASN A 428 45.48 -41.79 -3.33
C ASN A 428 46.09 -42.02 -4.75
N ASP A 429 45.47 -41.47 -5.79
CA ASP A 429 45.94 -41.57 -7.18
C ASP A 429 46.00 -40.17 -7.81
N GLY A 430 47.13 -39.61 -7.94
CA GLY A 430 47.55 -38.29 -8.47
C GLY A 430 46.72 -37.51 -9.53
N GLN A 431 45.45 -37.81 -9.68
CA GLN A 431 44.52 -37.11 -10.55
C GLN A 431 43.45 -36.37 -9.76
N GLU A 432 43.68 -35.08 -9.50
CA GLU A 432 42.64 -34.19 -8.97
C GLU A 432 41.40 -34.18 -9.88
N ARG A 433 40.24 -34.54 -9.37
CA ARG A 433 38.99 -34.45 -10.14
C ARG A 433 38.74 -33.00 -10.53
N ALA A 434 38.36 -32.78 -11.78
CA ALA A 434 38.09 -31.43 -12.33
C ALA A 434 37.20 -30.57 -11.46
N ILE A 435 36.27 -31.18 -10.71
CA ILE A 435 35.35 -30.50 -9.76
C ILE A 435 36.11 -29.96 -8.54
N CYS A 436 37.10 -30.69 -8.01
CA CYS A 436 37.89 -30.26 -6.86
C CYS A 436 38.80 -29.09 -7.21
N LYS A 437 39.39 -29.11 -8.42
CA LYS A 437 40.22 -28.04 -8.96
C LYS A 437 39.43 -26.78 -9.21
N PHE A 438 38.17 -26.90 -9.67
CA PHE A 438 37.25 -25.81 -9.90
C PHE A 438 36.83 -25.16 -8.58
N VAL A 439 36.46 -25.94 -7.56
CA VAL A 439 36.06 -25.44 -6.25
C VAL A 439 37.18 -24.73 -5.52
N ASN A 440 38.41 -25.27 -5.61
CA ASN A 440 39.58 -24.64 -4.96
C ASN A 440 40.05 -23.38 -5.70
N GLN A 441 40.06 -23.37 -7.02
CA GLN A 441 40.63 -22.29 -7.80
C GLN A 441 39.66 -21.12 -8.04
N ASP A 442 38.38 -21.40 -8.32
CA ASP A 442 37.41 -20.36 -8.66
C ASP A 442 36.55 -19.87 -7.48
N ILE A 443 36.34 -20.68 -6.44
CA ILE A 443 35.41 -20.36 -5.36
C ILE A 443 36.14 -19.96 -4.08
N VAL A 444 37.17 -20.72 -3.66
CA VAL A 444 37.85 -20.53 -2.36
C VAL A 444 39.12 -19.69 -2.46
N GLY A 445 39.82 -19.73 -3.62
CA GLY A 445 41.22 -19.30 -3.71
C GLY A 445 41.47 -17.81 -4.00
N GLN A 446 40.49 -16.99 -4.38
CA GLN A 446 40.79 -15.69 -4.99
C GLN A 446 40.49 -14.42 -4.22
N MET A 447 39.71 -14.42 -3.14
CA MET A 447 39.43 -13.18 -2.37
C MET A 447 39.13 -13.44 -0.91
N ASN A 448 39.76 -12.63 -0.02
CA ASN A 448 39.48 -12.61 1.40
C ASN A 448 37.99 -12.21 1.68
N PRO A 449 37.34 -12.81 2.68
CA PRO A 449 35.96 -12.46 3.06
C PRO A 449 35.75 -10.96 3.31
N ALA A 450 36.73 -10.30 3.95
CA ALA A 450 36.72 -8.86 4.18
C ALA A 450 36.66 -8.03 2.89
N MET A 451 37.31 -8.51 1.81
CA MET A 451 37.29 -7.84 0.52
C MET A 451 35.94 -7.94 -0.18
N ASN A 452 35.27 -9.09 -0.07
CA ASN A 452 33.91 -9.26 -0.59
C ASN A 452 32.90 -8.37 0.15
N VAL A 453 33.01 -8.22 1.46
CA VAL A 453 32.20 -7.29 2.25
C VAL A 453 32.50 -5.84 1.85
N GLY A 454 33.75 -5.48 1.67
CA GLY A 454 34.17 -4.14 1.24
C GLY A 454 33.60 -3.79 -0.13
N ILE A 455 33.63 -4.71 -1.10
CA ILE A 455 33.07 -4.49 -2.44
C ILE A 455 31.54 -4.34 -2.37
N LEU A 456 30.85 -5.17 -1.59
CA LEU A 456 29.40 -5.04 -1.38
C LEU A 456 29.01 -3.68 -0.79
N LEU A 457 29.78 -3.18 0.16
CA LEU A 457 29.58 -1.83 0.74
C LEU A 457 29.81 -0.73 -0.30
N ILE A 458 30.87 -0.83 -1.10
CA ILE A 458 31.16 0.12 -2.18
C ILE A 458 30.04 0.10 -3.23
N MET A 459 29.56 -1.08 -3.61
CA MET A 459 28.44 -1.21 -4.54
C MET A 459 27.16 -0.61 -3.96
N PHE A 460 26.88 -0.83 -2.68
CA PHE A 460 25.72 -0.25 -1.99
C PHE A 460 25.78 1.28 -2.01
N VAL A 461 26.93 1.88 -1.65
CA VAL A 461 27.14 3.33 -1.71
C VAL A 461 27.06 3.83 -3.16
N GLY A 462 27.68 3.13 -4.10
CA GLY A 462 27.68 3.49 -5.52
C GLY A 462 26.28 3.51 -6.13
N TYR A 463 25.46 2.50 -5.86
CA TYR A 463 24.06 2.50 -6.32
C TYR A 463 23.23 3.60 -5.69
N ARG A 464 23.49 3.95 -4.41
CA ARG A 464 22.84 5.09 -3.74
C ARG A 464 23.26 6.42 -4.39
N LEU A 465 24.51 6.57 -4.73
CA LEU A 465 25.05 7.78 -5.34
C LEU A 465 24.56 7.94 -6.79
N LEU A 466 24.48 6.85 -7.55
CA LEU A 466 23.86 6.82 -8.88
C LEU A 466 22.37 7.18 -8.82
N ALA A 467 21.63 6.66 -7.83
CA ALA A 467 20.24 7.02 -7.62
C ALA A 467 20.08 8.51 -7.29
N TYR A 468 20.98 9.06 -6.45
CA TYR A 468 21.00 10.48 -6.12
C TYR A 468 21.28 11.36 -7.35
N ILE A 469 22.28 11.02 -8.16
CA ILE A 469 22.63 11.73 -9.40
C ILE A 469 21.47 11.68 -10.39
N ALA A 470 20.83 10.50 -10.57
CA ALA A 470 19.68 10.34 -11.45
C ALA A 470 18.49 11.22 -10.98
N LEU A 471 18.23 11.27 -9.67
CA LEU A 471 17.20 12.13 -9.08
C LEU A 471 17.53 13.62 -9.22
N TRP A 472 18.79 14.00 -9.08
CA TRP A 472 19.25 15.38 -9.24
C TRP A 472 19.08 15.86 -10.69
N ARG A 473 19.39 15.00 -11.67
CA ARG A 473 19.24 15.29 -13.09
C ARG A 473 17.77 15.45 -13.55
N ILE A 474 16.83 14.81 -12.85
CA ILE A 474 15.39 14.96 -13.10
C ILE A 474 14.85 16.27 -12.47
N ARG A 475 15.57 16.84 -11.53
CA ARG A 475 15.20 18.06 -10.81
C ARG A 475 15.68 19.34 -11.51
N ALA A 476 16.64 19.25 -12.40
CA ALA A 476 17.10 20.30 -13.32
C ALA A 476 16.33 20.22 -14.64
#